data_45b9dd924e71a3aa5f71b12fdf5cea57
#
_entry.id   45b9dd924e71a3aa5f71b12fdf5cea57
#
_cell.length_a   1.000
_cell.length_b   1.000
_cell.length_c   1.000
_cell.angle_alpha   90.00
_cell.angle_beta   90.00
_cell.angle_gamma   90.00
#
_symmetry.space_group_name_H-M   'P 1'
#
loop_
_entity.id
_entity.type
_entity.pdbx_description
1 polymer ?
#
loop_
_entity_poly.entity_id
_entity_poly.type
_entity_poly.pdbx_seq_one_letter_code
_entity_poly.pdbx_strand_id
1 'polypeptide(L)'
;MSVVQTSAMGPWDSGFSTLIEWDPKWAQACFRMSTNPWTSGVLPLKFVELVGVALNAACTNLNPDGTRRHIRAALDAGATRDEILFVLKCASVMSIHSCSLGAPILLEEAKAAGKQPAPKPPAATPACDKMKAIGQWNNAWDPFYQLDPVWTDEFMATGAGIYGSGVMPAKETELLSIAFDASFTHMYAPGVRRHVQNALKAGASMEEIMEVLKLCVAQGVQACNLGVAILAEEMSAPPVPHADRTGKAGIAR
;
A
#
# COMPACT_ATOMS: atom_id res chain seq x y z
N MET A 1 3.57 -31.95 -2.71
CA MET A 1 4.02 -30.92 -1.76
C MET A 1 3.10 -30.97 -0.56
N SER A 2 3.62 -31.06 0.67
CA SER A 2 2.76 -31.12 1.85
C SER A 2 2.11 -29.76 2.08
N VAL A 3 0.86 -29.74 2.55
CA VAL A 3 0.06 -28.51 2.83
C VAL A 3 0.80 -27.54 3.74
N VAL A 4 1.66 -28.02 4.62
CA VAL A 4 2.45 -27.21 5.57
C VAL A 4 3.54 -26.36 4.88
N GLN A 5 4.08 -26.83 3.74
CA GLN A 5 5.10 -26.06 2.97
C GLN A 5 4.49 -24.94 2.11
N THR A 6 3.21 -25.06 1.76
CA THR A 6 2.51 -24.08 0.91
C THR A 6 2.01 -22.86 1.70
N SER A 7 1.68 -23.03 2.99
CA SER A 7 1.20 -21.93 3.85
C SER A 7 2.30 -20.93 4.25
N ALA A 8 3.58 -21.27 4.09
CA ALA A 8 4.71 -20.41 4.39
C ALA A 8 5.16 -19.55 3.21
N MET A 9 4.58 -19.73 2.01
CA MET A 9 4.99 -19.03 0.80
C MET A 9 3.97 -17.95 0.36
N GLY A 10 4.48 -16.78 0.10
CA GLY A 10 3.72 -15.69 -0.48
C GLY A 10 2.69 -15.07 0.47
N PRO A 11 1.54 -14.65 -0.05
CA PRO A 11 0.57 -13.85 0.71
C PRO A 11 -0.35 -14.66 1.63
N TRP A 12 -0.29 -16.00 1.61
CA TRP A 12 -1.20 -16.88 2.36
C TRP A 12 -0.75 -17.11 3.80
N ASP A 13 -1.73 -17.34 4.67
CA ASP A 13 -1.56 -17.78 6.06
C ASP A 13 -2.18 -19.17 6.32
N SER A 14 -2.36 -19.53 7.59
CA SER A 14 -2.92 -20.82 8.00
C SER A 14 -4.37 -21.04 7.53
N GLY A 15 -5.13 -19.99 7.22
CA GLY A 15 -6.50 -20.09 6.70
C GLY A 15 -6.59 -20.78 5.35
N PHE A 16 -5.48 -20.83 4.60
CA PHE A 16 -5.43 -21.56 3.32
C PHE A 16 -5.71 -23.05 3.46
N SER A 17 -5.32 -23.69 4.56
CA SER A 17 -5.60 -25.13 4.79
C SER A 17 -7.08 -25.41 4.89
N THR A 18 -7.84 -24.56 5.58
CA THR A 18 -9.30 -24.67 5.67
C THR A 18 -9.96 -24.36 4.33
N LEU A 19 -9.48 -23.34 3.63
CA LEU A 19 -10.01 -22.97 2.32
C LEU A 19 -9.85 -24.11 1.30
N ILE A 20 -8.70 -24.80 1.28
CA ILE A 20 -8.47 -25.92 0.35
C ILE A 20 -9.32 -27.15 0.67
N GLU A 21 -9.71 -27.34 1.94
CA GLU A 21 -10.67 -28.37 2.33
C GLU A 21 -12.09 -28.05 1.84
N TRP A 22 -12.50 -26.77 1.94
CA TRP A 22 -13.86 -26.35 1.61
C TRP A 22 -14.08 -26.16 0.11
N ASP A 23 -13.09 -25.61 -0.60
CA ASP A 23 -13.14 -25.41 -2.05
C ASP A 23 -11.76 -25.64 -2.70
N PRO A 24 -11.38 -26.90 -2.90
CA PRO A 24 -10.05 -27.23 -3.41
C PRO A 24 -9.79 -26.70 -4.83
N LYS A 25 -10.83 -26.59 -5.67
CA LYS A 25 -10.69 -26.15 -7.05
C LYS A 25 -10.34 -24.66 -7.12
N TRP A 26 -11.10 -23.86 -6.42
CA TRP A 26 -10.88 -22.41 -6.38
C TRP A 26 -9.58 -22.08 -5.64
N ALA A 27 -9.34 -22.70 -4.47
CA ALA A 27 -8.15 -22.50 -3.66
C ALA A 27 -6.86 -22.77 -4.45
N GLN A 28 -6.79 -23.87 -5.20
CA GLN A 28 -5.63 -24.20 -6.04
C GLN A 28 -5.42 -23.19 -7.17
N ALA A 29 -6.50 -22.73 -7.84
CA ALA A 29 -6.41 -21.73 -8.90
C ALA A 29 -5.91 -20.38 -8.33
N CYS A 30 -6.49 -19.95 -7.21
CA CYS A 30 -6.12 -18.73 -6.50
C CYS A 30 -4.67 -18.80 -5.99
N PHE A 31 -4.25 -19.94 -5.45
CA PHE A 31 -2.87 -20.16 -5.00
C PHE A 31 -1.86 -19.97 -6.14
N ARG A 32 -2.07 -20.64 -7.28
CA ARG A 32 -1.17 -20.52 -8.43
C ARG A 32 -1.07 -19.08 -8.94
N MET A 33 -2.18 -18.36 -8.99
CA MET A 33 -2.23 -16.97 -9.41
C MET A 33 -1.48 -16.08 -8.42
N SER A 34 -1.80 -16.18 -7.13
CA SER A 34 -1.31 -15.27 -6.10
C SER A 34 0.15 -15.51 -5.69
N THR A 35 0.66 -16.74 -5.85
CA THR A 35 2.07 -17.07 -5.56
C THR A 35 2.98 -16.94 -6.77
N ASN A 36 2.44 -16.62 -7.95
CA ASN A 36 3.24 -16.49 -9.17
C ASN A 36 4.43 -15.53 -9.00
N PRO A 37 4.32 -14.34 -8.37
CA PRO A 37 5.46 -13.44 -8.19
C PRO A 37 6.62 -14.02 -7.36
N TRP A 38 6.34 -14.97 -6.47
CA TRP A 38 7.36 -15.64 -5.66
C TRP A 38 8.11 -16.75 -6.40
N THR A 39 7.57 -17.21 -7.54
CA THR A 39 8.09 -18.36 -8.29
C THR A 39 8.52 -18.02 -9.70
N SER A 40 8.15 -16.86 -10.23
CA SER A 40 8.44 -16.43 -11.60
C SER A 40 9.93 -16.15 -11.85
N GLY A 41 10.65 -15.69 -10.82
CA GLY A 41 12.05 -15.28 -10.95
C GLY A 41 12.26 -13.94 -11.68
N VAL A 42 11.18 -13.19 -11.99
CA VAL A 42 11.26 -11.88 -12.65
C VAL A 42 11.88 -10.84 -11.72
N LEU A 43 11.47 -10.82 -10.45
CA LEU A 43 12.05 -9.97 -9.42
C LEU A 43 12.81 -10.80 -8.38
N PRO A 44 13.90 -10.28 -7.79
CA PRO A 44 14.56 -10.94 -6.67
C PRO A 44 13.60 -11.17 -5.51
N LEU A 45 13.65 -12.35 -4.88
CA LEU A 45 12.75 -12.71 -3.76
C LEU A 45 12.78 -11.67 -2.64
N LYS A 46 13.96 -11.14 -2.29
CA LYS A 46 14.10 -10.04 -1.33
C LYS A 46 13.20 -8.85 -1.69
N PHE A 47 13.20 -8.44 -2.95
CA PHE A 47 12.40 -7.29 -3.39
C PHE A 47 10.90 -7.62 -3.43
N VAL A 48 10.52 -8.84 -3.83
CA VAL A 48 9.13 -9.32 -3.75
C VAL A 48 8.59 -9.20 -2.32
N GLU A 49 9.38 -9.62 -1.33
CA GLU A 49 9.00 -9.54 0.08
C GLU A 49 8.96 -8.09 0.60
N LEU A 50 9.87 -7.22 0.16
CA LEU A 50 9.83 -5.80 0.48
C LEU A 50 8.56 -5.13 -0.08
N VAL A 51 8.13 -5.49 -1.29
CA VAL A 51 6.82 -5.06 -1.83
C VAL A 51 5.67 -5.64 -0.99
N GLY A 52 5.78 -6.88 -0.52
CA GLY A 52 4.84 -7.47 0.43
C GLY A 52 4.73 -6.66 1.72
N VAL A 53 5.85 -6.20 2.29
CA VAL A 53 5.86 -5.28 3.45
C VAL A 53 5.15 -3.98 3.10
N ALA A 54 5.47 -3.37 1.96
CA ALA A 54 4.86 -2.12 1.50
C ALA A 54 3.34 -2.20 1.46
N LEU A 55 2.81 -3.23 0.81
CA LEU A 55 1.38 -3.42 0.59
C LEU A 55 0.61 -3.73 1.89
N ASN A 56 1.24 -4.43 2.84
CA ASN A 56 0.59 -4.77 4.11
C ASN A 56 0.72 -3.67 5.17
N ALA A 57 1.82 -2.91 5.17
CA ALA A 57 2.06 -1.81 6.10
C ALA A 57 1.50 -0.46 5.61
N ALA A 58 1.03 -0.37 4.35
CA ALA A 58 0.41 0.85 3.82
C ALA A 58 -0.71 1.35 4.73
N CYS A 59 -0.80 2.66 4.93
CA CYS A 59 -1.82 3.29 5.79
C CYS A 59 -3.26 3.02 5.34
N THR A 60 -3.44 2.57 4.09
CA THR A 60 -4.72 2.14 3.52
C THR A 60 -5.05 0.67 3.81
N ASN A 61 -4.13 -0.12 4.38
CA ASN A 61 -4.31 -1.55 4.66
C ASN A 61 -4.06 -1.90 6.13
N LEU A 62 -2.87 -1.54 6.68
CA LEU A 62 -2.46 -1.76 8.07
C LEU A 62 -2.73 -3.20 8.57
N ASN A 63 -2.32 -4.19 7.76
CA ASN A 63 -2.44 -5.61 8.09
C ASN A 63 -1.24 -6.08 8.94
N PRO A 64 -1.38 -6.28 10.27
CA PRO A 64 -0.24 -6.60 11.13
C PRO A 64 0.34 -8.00 10.86
N ASP A 65 -0.51 -8.99 10.56
CA ASP A 65 -0.05 -10.36 10.32
C ASP A 65 0.68 -10.48 8.99
N GLY A 66 0.13 -9.87 7.93
CA GLY A 66 0.80 -9.76 6.64
C GLY A 66 2.12 -8.99 6.74
N THR A 67 2.13 -7.86 7.43
CA THR A 67 3.35 -7.06 7.66
C THR A 67 4.42 -7.89 8.36
N ARG A 68 4.07 -8.59 9.45
CA ARG A 68 4.99 -9.46 10.19
C ARG A 68 5.55 -10.58 9.31
N ARG A 69 4.70 -11.25 8.55
CA ARG A 69 5.09 -12.34 7.66
C ARG A 69 6.10 -11.89 6.63
N HIS A 70 5.79 -10.79 5.91
CA HIS A 70 6.66 -10.28 4.86
C HIS A 70 7.95 -9.64 5.39
N ILE A 71 7.95 -9.01 6.57
CA ILE A 71 9.20 -8.55 7.24
C ILE A 71 10.09 -9.76 7.55
N ARG A 72 9.54 -10.84 8.10
CA ARG A 72 10.30 -12.05 8.39
C ARG A 72 10.90 -12.64 7.12
N ALA A 73 10.08 -12.83 6.09
CA ALA A 73 10.51 -13.39 4.81
C ALA A 73 11.54 -12.47 4.09
N ALA A 74 11.39 -11.14 4.18
CA ALA A 74 12.36 -10.20 3.63
C ALA A 74 13.72 -10.33 4.33
N LEU A 75 13.74 -10.42 5.67
CA LEU A 75 14.97 -10.65 6.45
C LEU A 75 15.62 -11.98 6.08
N ASP A 76 14.85 -13.05 5.97
CA ASP A 76 15.32 -14.38 5.57
C ASP A 76 15.88 -14.38 4.13
N ALA A 77 15.34 -13.53 3.25
CA ALA A 77 15.84 -13.28 1.89
C ALA A 77 17.02 -12.28 1.83
N GLY A 78 17.53 -11.83 2.98
CA GLY A 78 18.70 -10.96 3.08
C GLY A 78 18.40 -9.47 3.02
N ALA A 79 17.17 -9.03 3.28
CA ALA A 79 16.87 -7.62 3.45
C ALA A 79 17.50 -7.07 4.75
N THR A 80 17.99 -5.85 4.68
CA THR A 80 18.53 -5.14 5.83
C THR A 80 17.42 -4.42 6.61
N ARG A 81 17.69 -4.11 7.88
CA ARG A 81 16.84 -3.21 8.68
C ARG A 81 16.57 -1.89 7.95
N ASP A 82 17.58 -1.33 7.30
CA ASP A 82 17.49 -0.01 6.68
C ASP A 82 16.64 -0.04 5.40
N GLU A 83 16.68 -1.14 4.62
CA GLU A 83 15.76 -1.35 3.49
C GLU A 83 14.31 -1.50 3.95
N ILE A 84 14.04 -2.27 5.02
CA ILE A 84 12.69 -2.39 5.58
C ILE A 84 12.20 -1.05 6.13
N LEU A 85 13.05 -0.32 6.85
CA LEU A 85 12.71 1.01 7.36
C LEU A 85 12.45 2.01 6.23
N PHE A 86 13.21 1.91 5.13
CA PHE A 86 12.95 2.69 3.91
C PHE A 86 11.54 2.45 3.38
N VAL A 87 11.14 1.18 3.24
CA VAL A 87 9.78 0.80 2.80
C VAL A 87 8.70 1.37 3.71
N LEU A 88 8.87 1.26 5.04
CA LEU A 88 7.91 1.78 6.02
C LEU A 88 7.79 3.31 5.97
N LYS A 89 8.91 4.02 5.74
CA LYS A 89 8.90 5.47 5.55
C LYS A 89 8.18 5.84 4.24
N CYS A 90 8.42 5.11 3.15
CA CYS A 90 7.68 5.30 1.90
C CYS A 90 6.17 5.12 2.11
N ALA A 91 5.76 4.06 2.83
CA ALA A 91 4.35 3.83 3.18
C ALA A 91 3.71 5.02 3.91
N SER A 92 4.47 5.68 4.79
CA SER A 92 3.99 6.85 5.54
C SER A 92 3.80 8.08 4.63
N VAL A 93 4.74 8.37 3.74
CA VAL A 93 4.68 9.58 2.90
C VAL A 93 3.69 9.50 1.74
N MET A 94 3.16 8.31 1.43
CA MET A 94 2.06 8.17 0.46
C MET A 94 0.80 8.96 0.86
N SER A 95 0.65 9.30 2.12
CA SER A 95 -0.44 10.16 2.63
C SER A 95 -0.53 11.54 1.94
N ILE A 96 0.55 12.00 1.27
CA ILE A 96 0.57 13.25 0.49
C ILE A 96 -0.50 13.28 -0.62
N HIS A 97 -0.96 12.13 -1.06
CA HIS A 97 -1.98 12.05 -2.10
C HIS A 97 -3.32 12.66 -1.67
N SER A 98 -3.59 12.78 -0.37
CA SER A 98 -4.73 13.56 0.15
C SER A 98 -4.64 15.04 -0.26
N CYS A 99 -3.45 15.63 -0.15
CA CYS A 99 -3.24 17.02 -0.58
C CYS A 99 -3.14 17.13 -2.10
N SER A 100 -2.49 16.17 -2.77
CA SER A 100 -2.38 16.16 -4.24
C SER A 100 -3.73 16.06 -4.94
N LEU A 101 -4.70 15.38 -4.32
CA LEU A 101 -6.09 15.32 -4.77
C LEU A 101 -6.91 16.52 -4.28
N GLY A 102 -6.84 16.84 -3.00
CA GLY A 102 -7.77 17.78 -2.38
C GLY A 102 -7.44 19.25 -2.61
N ALA A 103 -6.15 19.63 -2.68
CA ALA A 103 -5.79 21.03 -2.79
C ALA A 103 -6.16 21.68 -4.15
N PRO A 104 -5.98 21.02 -5.31
CA PRO A 104 -6.50 21.57 -6.57
C PRO A 104 -8.01 21.75 -6.55
N ILE A 105 -8.76 20.77 -6.03
CA ILE A 105 -10.22 20.83 -5.89
C ILE A 105 -10.61 22.01 -4.97
N LEU A 106 -9.92 22.17 -3.83
CA LEU A 106 -10.15 23.29 -2.92
C LEU A 106 -9.97 24.65 -3.61
N LEU A 107 -8.92 24.82 -4.41
CA LEU A 107 -8.68 26.07 -5.13
C LEU A 107 -9.74 26.33 -6.21
N GLU A 108 -10.19 25.28 -6.92
CA GLU A 108 -11.25 25.36 -7.92
C GLU A 108 -12.58 25.79 -7.28
N GLU A 109 -13.02 25.09 -6.23
CA GLU A 109 -14.28 25.36 -5.54
C GLU A 109 -14.26 26.71 -4.80
N ALA A 110 -13.11 27.09 -4.21
CA ALA A 110 -12.95 28.39 -3.58
C ALA A 110 -13.11 29.51 -4.61
N LYS A 111 -12.50 29.35 -5.80
CA LYS A 111 -12.64 30.32 -6.91
C LYS A 111 -14.09 30.44 -7.37
N ALA A 112 -14.80 29.32 -7.52
CA ALA A 112 -16.21 29.30 -7.88
C ALA A 112 -17.09 30.00 -6.83
N ALA A 113 -16.71 29.90 -5.55
CA ALA A 113 -17.37 30.59 -4.43
C ALA A 113 -16.91 32.05 -4.23
N GLY A 114 -16.11 32.61 -5.15
CA GLY A 114 -15.58 33.99 -5.05
C GLY A 114 -14.54 34.19 -3.94
N LYS A 115 -13.95 33.12 -3.43
CA LYS A 115 -12.92 33.15 -2.39
C LYS A 115 -11.52 33.07 -3.01
N GLN A 116 -10.56 33.72 -2.35
CA GLN A 116 -9.14 33.71 -2.73
C GLN A 116 -8.31 33.25 -1.54
N PRO A 117 -7.19 32.52 -1.76
CA PRO A 117 -6.24 32.23 -0.69
C PRO A 117 -5.76 33.51 -0.02
N ALA A 118 -5.68 33.51 1.32
CA ALA A 118 -5.07 34.63 2.02
C ALA A 118 -3.59 34.74 1.65
N PRO A 119 -3.05 35.98 1.46
CA PRO A 119 -1.63 36.17 1.26
C PRO A 119 -0.82 35.52 2.39
N LYS A 120 0.21 34.76 2.05
CA LYS A 120 1.14 34.15 3.01
C LYS A 120 2.41 35.01 3.07
N PRO A 121 2.99 35.19 4.27
CA PRO A 121 4.30 35.82 4.38
C PRO A 121 5.35 34.98 3.66
N PRO A 122 6.41 35.59 3.12
CA PRO A 122 7.55 34.85 2.58
C PRO A 122 8.12 33.89 3.64
N ALA A 123 8.32 32.66 3.27
CA ALA A 123 8.92 31.65 4.12
C ALA A 123 10.05 30.93 3.37
N ALA A 124 11.10 30.57 4.11
CA ALA A 124 12.14 29.70 3.57
C ALA A 124 11.58 28.27 3.42
N THR A 125 11.81 27.66 2.26
CA THR A 125 11.32 26.30 1.94
C THR A 125 12.45 25.42 1.38
N PRO A 126 13.50 25.17 2.19
CA PRO A 126 14.73 24.51 1.73
C PRO A 126 14.51 23.06 1.26
N ALA A 127 13.55 22.35 1.84
CA ALA A 127 13.22 20.99 1.42
C ALA A 127 12.49 20.97 0.08
N CYS A 128 11.53 21.88 -0.13
CA CYS A 128 10.88 22.08 -1.42
C CYS A 128 11.89 22.45 -2.51
N ASP A 129 12.81 23.37 -2.21
CA ASP A 129 13.84 23.80 -3.14
C ASP A 129 14.79 22.64 -3.48
N LYS A 130 15.15 21.81 -2.49
CA LYS A 130 15.93 20.59 -2.72
C LYS A 130 15.19 19.62 -3.62
N MET A 131 13.90 19.37 -3.40
CA MET A 131 13.09 18.49 -4.25
C MET A 131 13.01 18.99 -5.69
N LYS A 132 12.90 20.31 -5.89
CA LYS A 132 12.96 20.95 -7.21
C LYS A 132 14.33 20.76 -7.85
N ALA A 133 15.41 20.99 -7.11
CA ALA A 133 16.78 20.88 -7.60
C ALA A 133 17.17 19.46 -8.04
N ILE A 134 16.67 18.43 -7.37
CA ILE A 134 16.91 17.03 -7.73
C ILE A 134 15.90 16.46 -8.75
N GLY A 135 15.00 17.33 -9.30
CA GLY A 135 14.01 16.93 -10.30
C GLY A 135 12.88 16.02 -9.77
N GLN A 136 12.68 15.98 -8.47
CA GLN A 136 11.63 15.17 -7.82
C GLN A 136 10.36 15.97 -7.51
N TRP A 137 10.35 17.27 -7.77
CA TRP A 137 9.14 18.08 -7.61
C TRP A 137 8.05 17.66 -8.59
N ASN A 138 6.82 17.51 -8.08
CA ASN A 138 5.64 17.22 -8.89
C ASN A 138 4.73 18.47 -8.93
N ASN A 139 4.34 18.91 -10.12
CA ASN A 139 3.44 20.07 -10.29
C ASN A 139 2.07 19.86 -9.60
N ALA A 140 1.65 18.62 -9.35
CA ALA A 140 0.48 18.34 -8.53
C ALA A 140 0.62 18.84 -7.07
N TRP A 141 1.83 19.21 -6.65
CA TRP A 141 2.11 19.76 -5.32
C TRP A 141 2.03 21.31 -5.27
N ASP A 142 2.01 22.00 -6.42
CA ASP A 142 1.91 23.45 -6.48
C ASP A 142 0.68 24.01 -5.74
N PRO A 143 -0.53 23.40 -5.84
CA PRO A 143 -1.71 23.90 -5.15
C PRO A 143 -1.56 23.97 -3.63
N PHE A 144 -1.08 22.91 -2.99
CA PHE A 144 -0.92 22.93 -1.54
C PHE A 144 0.34 23.67 -1.10
N TYR A 145 1.38 23.74 -1.92
CA TYR A 145 2.51 24.63 -1.69
C TYR A 145 2.07 26.10 -1.70
N GLN A 146 1.20 26.49 -2.62
CA GLN A 146 0.59 27.82 -2.64
C GLN A 146 -0.24 28.12 -1.38
N LEU A 147 -0.99 27.12 -0.91
CA LEU A 147 -1.87 27.27 0.25
C LEU A 147 -1.12 27.30 1.58
N ASP A 148 -0.10 26.47 1.73
CA ASP A 148 0.72 26.40 2.95
C ASP A 148 2.17 25.96 2.64
N PRO A 149 3.05 26.92 2.28
CA PRO A 149 4.43 26.62 1.92
C PRO A 149 5.23 26.06 3.10
N VAL A 150 4.95 26.49 4.34
CA VAL A 150 5.68 26.04 5.52
C VAL A 150 5.40 24.56 5.82
N TRP A 151 4.13 24.20 5.92
CA TRP A 151 3.74 22.80 6.13
C TRP A 151 4.22 21.91 4.98
N THR A 152 4.14 22.42 3.75
CA THR A 152 4.62 21.68 2.56
C THR A 152 6.12 21.42 2.65
N ASP A 153 6.91 22.39 3.12
CA ASP A 153 8.35 22.22 3.29
C ASP A 153 8.69 21.17 4.36
N GLU A 154 7.99 21.19 5.49
CA GLU A 154 8.13 20.18 6.53
C GLU A 154 7.81 18.79 6.02
N PHE A 155 6.73 18.65 5.23
CA PHE A 155 6.40 17.37 4.60
C PHE A 155 7.47 16.94 3.58
N MET A 156 7.93 17.85 2.72
CA MET A 156 8.96 17.56 1.72
C MET A 156 10.30 17.18 2.35
N ALA A 157 10.60 17.66 3.55
CA ALA A 157 11.79 17.23 4.30
C ALA A 157 11.77 15.73 4.59
N THR A 158 10.60 15.14 4.85
CA THR A 158 10.46 13.68 5.05
C THR A 158 10.74 12.93 3.75
N GLY A 159 10.15 13.37 2.62
CA GLY A 159 10.37 12.77 1.29
C GLY A 159 11.82 12.88 0.81
N ALA A 160 12.44 14.07 0.95
CA ALA A 160 13.84 14.27 0.58
C ALA A 160 14.80 13.38 1.38
N GLY A 161 14.47 13.10 2.64
CA GLY A 161 15.24 12.17 3.49
C GLY A 161 15.14 10.72 3.04
N ILE A 162 14.06 10.33 2.37
CA ILE A 162 13.85 8.98 1.83
C ILE A 162 14.54 8.84 0.47
N TYR A 163 14.11 9.63 -0.52
CA TYR A 163 14.60 9.51 -1.91
C TYR A 163 16.08 9.85 -2.07
N GLY A 164 16.64 10.70 -1.19
CA GLY A 164 18.06 11.06 -1.18
C GLY A 164 18.93 10.16 -0.31
N SER A 165 18.38 9.11 0.33
CA SER A 165 19.12 8.27 1.30
C SER A 165 20.12 7.33 0.66
N GLY A 166 19.94 6.94 -0.60
CA GLY A 166 20.78 5.92 -1.28
C GLY A 166 20.62 4.50 -0.75
N VAL A 167 19.63 4.24 0.13
CA VAL A 167 19.37 2.90 0.71
C VAL A 167 18.88 1.92 -0.34
N MET A 168 18.07 2.38 -1.28
CA MET A 168 17.49 1.56 -2.33
C MET A 168 17.84 2.14 -3.72
N PRO A 169 18.17 1.29 -4.72
CA PRO A 169 18.39 1.75 -6.09
C PRO A 169 17.17 2.49 -6.66
N ALA A 170 17.40 3.46 -7.54
CA ALA A 170 16.33 4.26 -8.13
C ALA A 170 15.25 3.41 -8.81
N LYS A 171 15.65 2.37 -9.57
CA LYS A 171 14.71 1.43 -10.21
C LYS A 171 13.77 0.78 -9.18
N GLU A 172 14.33 0.21 -8.12
CA GLU A 172 13.57 -0.47 -7.07
C GLU A 172 12.67 0.52 -6.31
N THR A 173 13.15 1.74 -6.06
CA THR A 173 12.36 2.81 -5.43
C THR A 173 11.11 3.15 -6.25
N GLU A 174 11.25 3.26 -7.57
CA GLU A 174 10.11 3.55 -8.45
C GLU A 174 9.16 2.36 -8.57
N LEU A 175 9.68 1.13 -8.65
CA LEU A 175 8.86 -0.10 -8.62
C LEU A 175 8.07 -0.22 -7.32
N LEU A 176 8.69 0.10 -6.17
CA LEU A 176 8.02 0.13 -4.87
C LEU A 176 6.91 1.19 -4.84
N SER A 177 7.18 2.37 -5.41
CA SER A 177 6.20 3.45 -5.50
C SER A 177 5.00 3.08 -6.39
N ILE A 178 5.23 2.32 -7.48
CA ILE A 178 4.14 1.73 -8.28
C ILE A 178 3.26 0.82 -7.41
N ALA A 179 3.87 -0.01 -6.55
CA ALA A 179 3.11 -0.90 -5.68
C ALA A 179 2.17 -0.14 -4.73
N PHE A 180 2.65 0.95 -4.12
CA PHE A 180 1.81 1.79 -3.28
C PHE A 180 0.65 2.41 -4.06
N ASP A 181 0.94 3.03 -5.20
CA ASP A 181 -0.04 3.80 -5.96
C ASP A 181 -1.04 2.92 -6.70
N ALA A 182 -0.61 1.74 -7.17
CA ALA A 182 -1.46 0.76 -7.87
C ALA A 182 -2.16 -0.21 -6.92
N SER A 183 -1.84 -0.22 -5.62
CA SER A 183 -2.57 -1.01 -4.63
C SER A 183 -4.07 -0.77 -4.75
N PHE A 184 -4.88 -1.85 -4.77
CA PHE A 184 -6.34 -1.73 -4.90
C PHE A 184 -7.00 -0.99 -3.72
N THR A 185 -6.29 -0.80 -2.62
CA THR A 185 -6.74 0.02 -1.49
C THR A 185 -6.43 1.51 -1.68
N HIS A 186 -5.66 1.88 -2.72
CA HIS A 186 -5.24 3.26 -2.98
C HIS A 186 -5.64 3.76 -4.38
N MET A 187 -5.28 3.04 -5.45
CA MET A 187 -5.70 3.30 -6.84
C MET A 187 -5.42 4.74 -7.32
N TYR A 188 -4.24 5.29 -7.02
CA TYR A 188 -3.87 6.65 -7.37
C TYR A 188 -3.23 6.74 -8.77
N ALA A 189 -4.05 6.86 -9.80
CA ALA A 189 -3.63 6.83 -11.20
C ALA A 189 -2.55 7.86 -11.60
N PRO A 190 -2.55 9.14 -11.12
CA PRO A 190 -1.48 10.08 -11.44
C PRO A 190 -0.10 9.62 -10.96
N GLY A 191 -0.03 9.04 -9.76
CA GLY A 191 1.20 8.49 -9.19
C GLY A 191 1.66 7.25 -9.95
N VAL A 192 0.77 6.30 -10.24
CA VAL A 192 1.09 5.12 -11.07
C VAL A 192 1.74 5.55 -12.37
N ARG A 193 1.15 6.52 -13.08
CA ARG A 193 1.70 7.03 -14.36
C ARG A 193 3.10 7.59 -14.19
N ARG A 194 3.31 8.43 -13.19
CA ARG A 194 4.61 9.03 -12.88
C ARG A 194 5.67 7.98 -12.58
N HIS A 195 5.36 7.05 -11.67
CA HIS A 195 6.31 6.03 -11.23
C HIS A 195 6.62 4.99 -12.31
N VAL A 196 5.65 4.63 -13.16
CA VAL A 196 5.89 3.80 -14.37
C VAL A 196 6.86 4.50 -15.33
N GLN A 197 6.65 5.79 -15.61
CA GLN A 197 7.58 6.56 -16.47
C GLN A 197 8.99 6.61 -15.90
N ASN A 198 9.12 6.83 -14.59
CA ASN A 198 10.42 6.91 -13.92
C ASN A 198 11.09 5.53 -13.82
N ALA A 199 10.34 4.47 -13.51
CA ALA A 199 10.85 3.09 -13.48
C ALA A 199 11.44 2.69 -14.84
N LEU A 200 10.72 2.96 -15.93
CA LEU A 200 11.22 2.70 -17.30
C LEU A 200 12.49 3.51 -17.60
N LYS A 201 12.56 4.78 -17.21
CA LYS A 201 13.77 5.60 -17.34
C LYS A 201 14.94 5.07 -16.50
N ALA A 202 14.65 4.49 -15.34
CA ALA A 202 15.64 3.86 -14.45
C ALA A 202 16.03 2.43 -14.91
N GLY A 203 15.51 1.96 -16.06
CA GLY A 203 15.86 0.68 -16.65
C GLY A 203 15.02 -0.50 -16.15
N ALA A 204 13.83 -0.25 -15.61
CA ALA A 204 12.88 -1.32 -15.33
C ALA A 204 12.31 -1.89 -16.64
N SER A 205 12.13 -3.21 -16.71
CA SER A 205 11.43 -3.86 -17.81
C SER A 205 9.90 -3.81 -17.62
N MET A 206 9.16 -4.06 -18.70
CA MET A 206 7.69 -4.18 -18.61
C MET A 206 7.28 -5.38 -17.76
N GLU A 207 8.07 -6.46 -17.79
CA GLU A 207 7.87 -7.67 -17.01
C GLU A 207 8.04 -7.37 -15.50
N GLU A 208 9.07 -6.61 -15.12
CA GLU A 208 9.29 -6.19 -13.72
C GLU A 208 8.12 -5.33 -13.21
N ILE A 209 7.65 -4.38 -14.02
CA ILE A 209 6.49 -3.54 -13.65
C ILE A 209 5.23 -4.40 -13.53
N MET A 210 4.99 -5.32 -14.50
CA MET A 210 3.84 -6.21 -14.44
C MET A 210 3.90 -7.13 -13.22
N GLU A 211 5.09 -7.57 -12.81
CA GLU A 211 5.28 -8.39 -11.61
C GLU A 211 4.87 -7.63 -10.34
N VAL A 212 5.21 -6.35 -10.23
CA VAL A 212 4.73 -5.49 -9.14
C VAL A 212 3.20 -5.37 -9.15
N LEU A 213 2.58 -5.22 -10.32
CA LEU A 213 1.11 -5.17 -10.41
C LEU A 213 0.46 -6.50 -10.01
N LYS A 214 1.08 -7.65 -10.32
CA LYS A 214 0.61 -8.95 -9.82
C LYS A 214 0.70 -9.07 -8.30
N LEU A 215 1.74 -8.48 -7.68
CA LEU A 215 1.85 -8.42 -6.21
C LEU A 215 0.71 -7.59 -5.61
N CYS A 216 0.31 -6.49 -6.25
CA CYS A 216 -0.88 -5.73 -5.83
C CYS A 216 -2.16 -6.59 -5.90
N VAL A 217 -2.34 -7.38 -6.96
CA VAL A 217 -3.49 -8.29 -7.10
C VAL A 217 -3.45 -9.40 -6.05
N ALA A 218 -2.26 -9.94 -5.74
CA ALA A 218 -2.09 -11.00 -4.74
C ALA A 218 -2.57 -10.59 -3.34
N GLN A 219 -2.63 -9.29 -3.02
CA GLN A 219 -3.22 -8.79 -1.76
C GLN A 219 -4.70 -9.17 -1.59
N GLY A 220 -5.41 -9.48 -2.67
CA GLY A 220 -6.81 -9.91 -2.61
C GLY A 220 -7.04 -11.16 -1.75
N VAL A 221 -6.02 -12.01 -1.57
CA VAL A 221 -6.12 -13.20 -0.72
C VAL A 221 -6.29 -12.88 0.76
N GLN A 222 -5.96 -11.66 1.19
CA GLN A 222 -6.15 -11.24 2.59
C GLN A 222 -7.62 -11.32 3.03
N ALA A 223 -8.56 -11.17 2.10
CA ALA A 223 -9.98 -11.40 2.38
C ALA A 223 -10.25 -12.85 2.79
N CYS A 224 -9.59 -13.82 2.16
CA CYS A 224 -9.70 -15.24 2.52
C CYS A 224 -8.93 -15.55 3.80
N ASN A 225 -7.71 -15.01 3.97
CA ASN A 225 -6.92 -15.19 5.19
C ASN A 225 -7.74 -14.76 6.43
N LEU A 226 -8.36 -13.60 6.37
CA LEU A 226 -9.21 -13.09 7.46
C LEU A 226 -10.53 -13.85 7.54
N GLY A 227 -11.28 -13.91 6.43
CA GLY A 227 -12.67 -14.33 6.44
C GLY A 227 -12.86 -15.84 6.65
N VAL A 228 -11.97 -16.68 6.12
CA VAL A 228 -12.07 -18.15 6.28
C VAL A 228 -11.82 -18.56 7.72
N ALA A 229 -10.84 -17.95 8.39
CA ALA A 229 -10.57 -18.21 9.80
C ALA A 229 -11.78 -17.84 10.67
N ILE A 230 -12.32 -16.63 10.50
CA ILE A 230 -13.51 -16.16 11.22
C ILE A 230 -14.72 -17.06 10.93
N LEU A 231 -14.96 -17.43 9.67
CA LEU A 231 -16.08 -18.31 9.32
C LEU A 231 -15.97 -19.68 10.00
N ALA A 232 -14.77 -20.25 10.07
CA ALA A 232 -14.55 -21.53 10.75
C ALA A 232 -14.82 -21.42 12.26
N GLU A 233 -14.42 -20.32 12.88
CA GLU A 233 -14.70 -20.03 14.29
C GLU A 233 -16.21 -19.90 14.54
N GLU A 234 -16.91 -19.09 13.76
CA GLU A 234 -18.36 -18.84 13.90
C GLU A 234 -19.20 -20.09 13.63
N MET A 235 -18.79 -20.96 12.68
CA MET A 235 -19.44 -22.26 12.47
C MET A 235 -19.28 -23.23 13.64
N SER A 236 -18.23 -23.06 14.44
CA SER A 236 -17.95 -23.89 15.61
C SER A 236 -18.55 -23.29 16.90
N ALA A 237 -18.98 -22.05 16.88
CA ALA A 237 -19.56 -21.36 18.03
C ALA A 237 -20.98 -21.89 18.32
N PRO A 238 -21.39 -21.98 19.62
CA PRO A 238 -22.76 -22.31 19.96
C PRO A 238 -23.72 -21.25 19.40
N PRO A 239 -24.94 -21.63 18.98
CA PRO A 239 -25.93 -20.70 18.47
C PRO A 239 -26.14 -19.53 19.44
N VAL A 240 -26.02 -18.30 18.93
CA VAL A 240 -26.37 -17.10 19.73
C VAL A 240 -27.87 -17.15 20.00
N PRO A 241 -28.33 -17.14 21.28
CA PRO A 241 -29.74 -17.07 21.56
C PRO A 241 -30.33 -15.85 20.88
N HIS A 242 -31.27 -16.05 19.93
CA HIS A 242 -32.01 -14.94 19.39
C HIS A 242 -32.77 -14.25 20.54
N ALA A 243 -32.38 -13.03 20.90
CA ALA A 243 -33.19 -12.21 21.76
C ALA A 243 -34.56 -12.07 21.07
N ASP A 244 -35.60 -12.55 21.75
CA ASP A 244 -36.97 -12.52 21.25
C ASP A 244 -37.35 -11.08 20.89
N ARG A 245 -37.37 -10.76 19.59
CA ARG A 245 -37.74 -9.43 19.08
C ARG A 245 -39.24 -9.18 19.15
N THR A 246 -39.99 -10.06 19.82
CA THR A 246 -41.41 -9.85 20.10
C THR A 246 -41.61 -9.02 21.35
N GLY A 247 -40.99 -7.84 21.43
CA GLY A 247 -41.36 -6.82 22.41
C GLY A 247 -42.74 -6.29 22.16
N LYS A 248 -43.78 -7.02 22.60
CA LYS A 248 -45.11 -6.45 22.81
C LYS A 248 -45.00 -5.40 23.91
N ALA A 249 -44.91 -4.13 23.50
CA ALA A 249 -45.16 -3.03 24.41
C ALA A 249 -46.61 -3.18 24.96
N GLY A 250 -46.72 -3.70 26.18
CA GLY A 250 -47.98 -3.68 26.89
C GLY A 250 -48.33 -2.24 27.23
N ILE A 251 -49.29 -1.68 26.52
CA ILE A 251 -49.94 -0.43 26.94
C ILE A 251 -50.82 -0.80 28.13
N ALA A 252 -50.38 -0.51 29.33
CA ALA A 252 -51.20 -0.51 30.51
C ALA A 252 -52.19 0.67 30.44
N ARG A 253 -53.44 0.37 30.51
CA ARG A 253 -54.52 1.34 30.72
C ARG A 253 -54.60 1.77 32.15
#